data_3b4f6b957f1787670bb53a553d5f9ad6
#
_entry.id   3b4f6b957f1787670bb53a553d5f9ad6
#
_cell.length_a   1.000
_cell.length_b   1.000
_cell.length_c   1.000
_cell.angle_alpha   90.00
_cell.angle_beta   90.00
_cell.angle_gamma   90.00
#
_symmetry.space_group_name_H-M   'P 1'
#
loop_
_entity.id
_entity.type
_entity.pdbx_description
1 polymer ?
#
loop_
_entity_poly.entity_id
_entity_poly.type
_entity_poly.pdbx_seq_one_letter_code
_entity_poly.pdbx_strand_id
1 'polypeptide(L)'
;FRANITELLRDENELTVEVDNSKNDRVYPQKADFTFYGGIYRDVSLMVVSKNHFALDYFGGPGIRITPTVQGADASVQVTTWHDGEGEVSIELLDAAGNTVATGKGPDITLTIFNAHLWNGVKDPYLYSCKARLVVNGTVEDETTTRFGVRSFKVDPKKGFFLNGKSYPLHGVSRHQDRKGLGNAITREMHDEDMALIKEIGANTIRLAHYQHDQYFYDLCDEVGMVVWAEIPYISEHMPNGRENTISQMKELIIQNYNHPCIVCWGVSNEITISTKDKKDMLDNHRQLNDLCHEMDKTRLTTLA
;
A
#
# COMPACT_ATOMS: atom_id res chain seq x y z
N PHE A 1 -5.30 -10.17 -6.00
CA PHE A 1 -5.13 -10.14 -7.47
C PHE A 1 -6.46 -9.86 -8.16
N ARG A 2 -6.40 -9.42 -9.42
CA ARG A 2 -7.56 -9.16 -10.28
C ARG A 2 -7.45 -9.99 -11.55
N ALA A 3 -8.59 -10.34 -12.12
CA ALA A 3 -8.66 -11.03 -13.41
C ALA A 3 -9.76 -10.38 -14.26
N ASN A 4 -9.42 -9.98 -15.49
CA ASN A 4 -10.40 -9.52 -16.45
C ASN A 4 -11.12 -10.74 -17.06
N ILE A 5 -12.43 -10.83 -16.84
CA ILE A 5 -13.27 -11.93 -17.32
C ILE A 5 -14.24 -11.50 -18.41
N THR A 6 -14.13 -10.27 -18.92
CA THR A 6 -15.09 -9.68 -19.87
C THR A 6 -15.37 -10.57 -21.08
N GLU A 7 -14.31 -11.09 -21.72
CA GLU A 7 -14.42 -11.95 -22.90
C GLU A 7 -14.97 -13.36 -22.59
N LEU A 8 -15.06 -13.74 -21.31
CA LEU A 8 -15.52 -15.04 -20.86
C LEU A 8 -17.01 -15.05 -20.48
N LEU A 9 -17.62 -13.87 -20.34
CA LEU A 9 -18.99 -13.72 -19.85
C LEU A 9 -20.01 -14.29 -20.83
N ARG A 10 -21.05 -14.92 -20.26
CA ARG A 10 -22.23 -15.49 -20.95
C ARG A 10 -23.48 -15.09 -20.16
N ASP A 11 -24.67 -15.49 -20.62
CA ASP A 11 -25.93 -15.26 -19.93
C ASP A 11 -25.95 -15.88 -18.52
N GLU A 12 -25.37 -17.08 -18.40
CA GLU A 12 -25.13 -17.76 -17.10
C GLU A 12 -23.63 -18.08 -16.97
N ASN A 13 -23.07 -17.77 -15.79
CA ASN A 13 -21.65 -17.96 -15.53
C ASN A 13 -21.46 -18.72 -14.21
N GLU A 14 -20.49 -19.62 -14.20
CA GLU A 14 -20.00 -20.30 -13.01
C GLU A 14 -18.53 -19.94 -12.80
N LEU A 15 -18.21 -19.45 -11.59
CA LEU A 15 -16.84 -19.11 -11.19
C LEU A 15 -16.35 -20.16 -10.17
N THR A 16 -15.33 -20.92 -10.56
CA THR A 16 -14.64 -21.84 -9.65
C THR A 16 -13.33 -21.21 -9.22
N VAL A 17 -13.09 -21.13 -7.90
CA VAL A 17 -11.84 -20.66 -7.32
C VAL A 17 -11.16 -21.81 -6.61
N GLU A 18 -9.98 -22.19 -7.09
CA GLU A 18 -9.12 -23.18 -6.43
C GLU A 18 -8.04 -22.46 -5.62
N VAL A 19 -7.92 -22.81 -4.34
CA VAL A 19 -6.91 -22.26 -3.42
C VAL A 19 -6.04 -23.39 -2.93
N ASP A 20 -4.74 -23.32 -3.23
CA ASP A 20 -3.74 -24.31 -2.81
C ASP A 20 -2.67 -23.63 -1.96
N ASN A 21 -2.55 -24.04 -0.69
CA ASN A 21 -1.48 -23.63 0.23
C ASN A 21 -0.54 -24.79 0.58
N SER A 22 -0.48 -25.81 -0.23
CA SER A 22 0.48 -26.91 -0.07
C SER A 22 1.92 -26.45 -0.24
N LYS A 23 2.86 -27.31 0.20
CA LYS A 23 4.29 -27.01 0.11
C LYS A 23 4.71 -26.67 -1.32
N ASN A 24 5.37 -25.53 -1.48
CA ASN A 24 5.80 -24.98 -2.76
C ASN A 24 7.18 -24.34 -2.61
N ASP A 25 8.07 -24.49 -3.59
CA ASP A 25 9.41 -23.89 -3.57
C ASP A 25 9.49 -22.55 -4.35
N ARG A 26 8.37 -22.03 -4.84
CA ARG A 26 8.26 -20.82 -5.66
C ARG A 26 7.45 -19.70 -5.04
N VAL A 27 6.72 -19.98 -3.96
CA VAL A 27 5.77 -19.03 -3.36
C VAL A 27 6.09 -18.83 -1.88
N TYR A 28 6.22 -17.60 -1.45
CA TYR A 28 6.40 -17.22 -0.06
C TYR A 28 5.07 -16.88 0.62
N PRO A 29 4.95 -17.16 1.94
CA PRO A 29 5.88 -17.82 2.85
C PRO A 29 5.73 -19.34 2.83
N GLN A 30 6.81 -20.10 3.17
CA GLN A 30 6.76 -21.55 3.34
C GLN A 30 7.23 -22.02 4.72
N LYS A 31 7.93 -21.16 5.46
CA LYS A 31 8.47 -21.46 6.77
C LYS A 31 8.50 -20.20 7.63
N ALA A 32 7.86 -20.25 8.77
CA ALA A 32 7.87 -19.22 9.79
C ALA A 32 7.29 -19.76 11.10
N ASP A 33 7.21 -18.95 12.13
CA ASP A 33 6.65 -19.27 13.44
C ASP A 33 5.17 -18.86 13.59
N PHE A 34 4.50 -18.54 12.48
CA PHE A 34 3.06 -18.25 12.43
C PHE A 34 2.35 -19.17 11.43
N THR A 35 1.02 -19.29 11.57
CA THR A 35 0.22 -20.17 10.73
C THR A 35 -0.03 -19.58 9.35
N PHE A 36 0.14 -20.39 8.31
CA PHE A 36 -0.24 -20.06 6.93
C PHE A 36 -1.64 -20.59 6.67
N TYR A 37 -2.62 -19.72 6.78
CA TYR A 37 -4.00 -20.09 6.55
C TYR A 37 -4.27 -20.16 5.05
N GLY A 38 -4.99 -21.22 4.64
CA GLY A 38 -5.50 -21.38 3.29
C GLY A 38 -6.93 -20.85 3.15
N GLY A 39 -7.46 -20.93 1.94
CA GLY A 39 -8.81 -20.48 1.64
C GLY A 39 -8.94 -19.01 1.27
N ILE A 40 -10.17 -18.57 1.12
CA ILE A 40 -10.53 -17.18 0.83
C ILE A 40 -10.90 -16.51 2.15
N TYR A 41 -10.09 -15.56 2.62
CA TYR A 41 -10.28 -14.89 3.91
C TYR A 41 -10.37 -13.37 3.79
N ARG A 42 -10.45 -12.83 2.58
CA ARG A 42 -10.71 -11.42 2.27
C ARG A 42 -11.84 -11.31 1.26
N ASP A 43 -12.36 -10.11 1.08
CA ASP A 43 -13.47 -9.83 0.19
C ASP A 43 -13.19 -10.29 -1.25
N VAL A 44 -14.23 -10.85 -1.87
CA VAL A 44 -14.27 -11.14 -3.29
C VAL A 44 -15.34 -10.26 -3.91
N SER A 45 -14.96 -9.49 -4.92
CA SER A 45 -15.87 -8.53 -5.58
C SER A 45 -15.85 -8.70 -7.09
N LEU A 46 -17.00 -8.43 -7.70
CA LEU A 46 -17.12 -8.25 -9.15
C LEU A 46 -17.15 -6.75 -9.43
N MET A 47 -16.16 -6.27 -10.20
CA MET A 47 -16.07 -4.89 -10.62
C MET A 47 -16.63 -4.76 -12.05
N VAL A 48 -17.63 -3.91 -12.23
CA VAL A 48 -18.19 -3.58 -13.55
C VAL A 48 -17.82 -2.13 -13.84
N VAL A 49 -17.10 -1.91 -14.92
CA VAL A 49 -16.60 -0.60 -15.32
C VAL A 49 -16.97 -0.30 -16.77
N SER A 50 -16.93 0.96 -17.17
CA SER A 50 -17.05 1.38 -18.56
C SER A 50 -15.88 0.84 -19.40
N LYS A 51 -16.02 0.86 -20.73
CA LYS A 51 -14.90 0.57 -21.63
C LYS A 51 -13.73 1.52 -21.40
N ASN A 52 -14.01 2.77 -21.08
CA ASN A 52 -13.03 3.77 -20.70
C ASN A 52 -13.03 3.88 -19.17
N HIS A 53 -11.97 3.42 -18.53
CA HIS A 53 -11.87 3.36 -17.07
C HIS A 53 -10.42 3.50 -16.58
N PHE A 54 -10.23 3.89 -15.32
CA PHE A 54 -8.91 3.88 -14.71
C PHE A 54 -8.36 2.46 -14.62
N ALA A 55 -7.05 2.30 -14.89
CA ALA A 55 -6.43 0.99 -15.03
C ALA A 55 -6.60 0.13 -13.78
N LEU A 56 -7.00 -1.12 -13.97
CA LEU A 56 -7.27 -2.09 -12.90
C LEU A 56 -6.24 -3.22 -12.86
N ASP A 57 -5.55 -3.49 -13.97
CA ASP A 57 -4.80 -4.74 -14.13
C ASP A 57 -3.33 -4.64 -13.68
N TYR A 58 -2.81 -3.44 -13.46
CA TYR A 58 -1.42 -3.26 -13.07
C TYR A 58 -1.22 -3.59 -11.58
N PHE A 59 -0.84 -4.83 -11.30
CA PHE A 59 -0.59 -5.38 -9.95
C PHE A 59 -1.72 -5.08 -8.92
N GLY A 60 -2.96 -4.98 -9.37
CA GLY A 60 -4.11 -4.69 -8.53
C GLY A 60 -4.14 -3.29 -7.94
N GLY A 61 -3.40 -2.37 -8.49
CA GLY A 61 -3.34 -0.97 -8.03
C GLY A 61 -4.58 -0.17 -8.36
N PRO A 62 -4.69 1.05 -7.82
CA PRO A 62 -5.87 1.90 -7.97
C PRO A 62 -5.93 2.70 -9.28
N GLY A 63 -4.96 2.53 -10.20
CA GLY A 63 -4.88 3.33 -11.43
C GLY A 63 -4.45 4.78 -11.22
N ILE A 64 -4.06 5.15 -9.99
CA ILE A 64 -3.62 6.50 -9.61
C ILE A 64 -2.46 6.45 -8.62
N ARG A 65 -1.48 7.33 -8.82
CA ARG A 65 -0.37 7.55 -7.89
C ARG A 65 -0.26 9.03 -7.54
N ILE A 66 -0.18 9.32 -6.25
CA ILE A 66 -0.13 10.67 -5.72
C ILE A 66 1.17 10.82 -4.93
N THR A 67 2.01 11.77 -5.33
CA THR A 67 3.31 12.02 -4.72
C THR A 67 3.38 13.45 -4.19
N PRO A 68 3.00 13.70 -2.93
CA PRO A 68 3.12 14.99 -2.30
C PRO A 68 4.58 15.27 -1.91
N THR A 69 5.01 16.52 -2.09
CA THR A 69 6.32 17.03 -1.65
C THR A 69 6.12 18.35 -0.92
N VAL A 70 6.59 18.43 0.33
CA VAL A 70 6.51 19.65 1.14
C VAL A 70 7.49 20.69 0.61
N GLN A 71 7.01 21.92 0.38
CA GLN A 71 7.78 23.05 -0.13
C GLN A 71 7.53 24.29 0.74
N GLY A 72 8.24 24.37 1.86
CA GLY A 72 8.00 25.44 2.85
C GLY A 72 6.62 25.31 3.51
N ALA A 73 5.74 26.29 3.32
CA ALA A 73 4.34 26.24 3.79
C ALA A 73 3.42 25.50 2.81
N ASP A 74 3.84 25.34 1.55
CA ASP A 74 3.03 24.78 0.49
C ASP A 74 3.40 23.32 0.24
N ALA A 75 2.62 22.62 -0.60
CA ALA A 75 2.93 21.31 -1.10
C ALA A 75 2.78 21.25 -2.63
N SER A 76 3.77 20.65 -3.27
CA SER A 76 3.67 20.21 -4.67
C SER A 76 3.14 18.78 -4.68
N VAL A 77 2.06 18.53 -5.39
CA VAL A 77 1.41 17.22 -5.49
C VAL A 77 1.43 16.74 -6.94
N GLN A 78 2.32 15.80 -7.23
CA GLN A 78 2.31 15.13 -8.53
C GLN A 78 1.23 14.04 -8.51
N VAL A 79 0.35 14.07 -9.50
CA VAL A 79 -0.68 13.05 -9.72
C VAL A 79 -0.44 12.41 -11.07
N THR A 80 -0.23 11.10 -11.06
CA THR A 80 -0.08 10.28 -12.27
C THR A 80 -1.23 9.28 -12.29
N THR A 81 -1.94 9.19 -13.42
CA THR A 81 -3.04 8.24 -13.61
C THR A 81 -2.79 7.37 -14.83
N TRP A 82 -3.33 6.18 -14.79
CA TRP A 82 -3.36 5.24 -15.91
C TRP A 82 -4.81 4.86 -16.17
N HIS A 83 -5.20 4.81 -17.45
CA HIS A 83 -6.54 4.44 -17.86
C HIS A 83 -6.51 3.61 -19.14
N ASP A 84 -7.52 2.79 -19.31
CA ASP A 84 -7.80 2.05 -20.52
C ASP A 84 -8.84 2.83 -21.35
N GLY A 85 -8.76 2.70 -22.68
CA GLY A 85 -9.64 3.40 -23.59
C GLY A 85 -9.26 4.87 -23.83
N GLU A 86 -10.25 5.68 -24.19
CA GLU A 86 -10.10 7.09 -24.54
C GLU A 86 -10.62 8.00 -23.42
N GLY A 87 -10.16 9.24 -23.37
CA GLY A 87 -10.70 10.26 -22.49
C GLY A 87 -9.67 11.30 -22.03
N GLU A 88 -10.19 12.41 -21.52
CA GLU A 88 -9.42 13.43 -20.80
C GLU A 88 -9.49 13.17 -19.29
N VAL A 89 -8.35 13.17 -18.62
CA VAL A 89 -8.32 13.09 -17.17
C VAL A 89 -8.48 14.49 -16.58
N SER A 90 -9.43 14.66 -15.66
CA SER A 90 -9.53 15.84 -14.80
C SER A 90 -9.24 15.45 -13.34
N ILE A 91 -8.44 16.28 -12.66
CA ILE A 91 -8.03 16.08 -11.29
C ILE A 91 -8.55 17.21 -10.42
N GLU A 92 -9.08 16.85 -9.26
CA GLU A 92 -9.53 17.76 -8.22
C GLU A 92 -8.95 17.30 -6.87
N LEU A 93 -8.17 18.18 -6.22
CA LEU A 93 -7.69 17.95 -4.86
C LEU A 93 -8.64 18.62 -3.88
N LEU A 94 -9.07 17.85 -2.87
CA LEU A 94 -10.04 18.29 -1.86
C LEU A 94 -9.39 18.27 -0.48
N ASP A 95 -9.73 19.27 0.35
CA ASP A 95 -9.42 19.26 1.77
C ASP A 95 -10.31 18.25 2.55
N ALA A 96 -10.08 18.11 3.85
CA ALA A 96 -10.85 17.20 4.69
C ALA A 96 -12.33 17.58 4.82
N ALA A 97 -12.69 18.83 4.53
CA ALA A 97 -14.08 19.31 4.53
C ALA A 97 -14.76 19.12 3.16
N GLY A 98 -14.02 18.64 2.15
CA GLY A 98 -14.50 18.45 0.78
C GLY A 98 -14.42 19.72 -0.10
N ASN A 99 -13.73 20.78 0.35
CA ASN A 99 -13.53 21.96 -0.46
C ASN A 99 -12.38 21.74 -1.46
N THR A 100 -12.56 22.19 -2.69
CA THR A 100 -11.53 22.14 -3.72
C THR A 100 -10.36 23.06 -3.37
N VAL A 101 -9.15 22.52 -3.29
CA VAL A 101 -7.91 23.27 -3.02
C VAL A 101 -7.01 23.42 -4.25
N ALA A 102 -7.14 22.55 -5.23
CA ALA A 102 -6.45 22.66 -6.52
C ALA A 102 -7.16 21.81 -7.59
N THR A 103 -7.04 22.20 -8.85
CA THR A 103 -7.59 21.46 -9.99
C THR A 103 -6.63 21.47 -11.17
N GLY A 104 -6.74 20.46 -12.03
CA GLY A 104 -5.96 20.40 -13.26
C GLY A 104 -6.48 19.33 -14.21
N LYS A 105 -5.84 19.25 -15.38
CA LYS A 105 -6.19 18.29 -16.44
C LYS A 105 -4.94 17.59 -16.95
N GLY A 106 -5.07 16.34 -17.27
CA GLY A 106 -4.04 15.48 -17.81
C GLY A 106 -3.72 14.28 -16.95
N PRO A 107 -3.16 13.21 -17.55
CA PRO A 107 -2.86 11.97 -16.85
C PRO A 107 -1.60 12.05 -15.96
N ASP A 108 -0.74 13.05 -16.16
CA ASP A 108 0.45 13.31 -15.35
C ASP A 108 0.59 14.82 -15.14
N ILE A 109 0.24 15.29 -13.96
CA ILE A 109 0.21 16.72 -13.63
C ILE A 109 0.78 16.98 -12.24
N THR A 110 1.25 18.19 -12.04
CA THR A 110 1.68 18.68 -10.73
C THR A 110 0.79 19.86 -10.32
N LEU A 111 0.20 19.76 -9.14
CA LEU A 111 -0.67 20.79 -8.55
C LEU A 111 -0.03 21.32 -7.27
N THR A 112 -0.37 22.55 -6.90
CA THR A 112 0.10 23.17 -5.65
C THR A 112 -1.05 23.30 -4.66
N ILE A 113 -0.83 22.84 -3.44
CA ILE A 113 -1.69 23.14 -2.30
C ILE A 113 -1.00 24.24 -1.50
N PHE A 114 -1.59 25.43 -1.48
CA PHE A 114 -1.08 26.56 -0.70
C PHE A 114 -1.40 26.40 0.79
N ASN A 115 -0.46 26.73 1.66
CA ASN A 115 -0.55 26.56 3.12
C ASN A 115 -1.03 25.16 3.50
N ALA A 116 -0.34 24.13 2.97
CA ALA A 116 -0.73 22.74 3.10
C ALA A 116 -0.79 22.29 4.57
N HIS A 117 -1.91 21.69 4.96
CA HIS A 117 -2.07 21.03 6.25
C HIS A 117 -1.34 19.67 6.21
N LEU A 118 -0.38 19.46 7.09
CA LEU A 118 0.47 18.29 7.05
C LEU A 118 -0.16 17.10 7.80
N TRP A 119 0.02 15.90 7.26
CA TRP A 119 -0.18 14.67 8.02
C TRP A 119 0.93 14.55 9.07
N ASN A 120 0.59 14.69 10.34
CA ASN A 120 1.54 14.85 11.43
C ASN A 120 1.48 13.70 12.45
N GLY A 121 1.28 12.49 11.97
CA GLY A 121 1.18 11.29 12.80
C GLY A 121 -0.02 11.36 13.74
N VAL A 122 0.05 10.68 14.89
CA VAL A 122 -1.07 10.59 15.86
C VAL A 122 -1.53 11.93 16.43
N LYS A 123 -0.77 13.01 16.23
CA LYS A 123 -1.14 14.33 16.74
C LYS A 123 -2.15 15.04 15.86
N ASP A 124 -2.04 14.83 14.54
CA ASP A 124 -2.87 15.52 13.56
C ASP A 124 -2.76 14.77 12.21
N PRO A 125 -3.51 13.68 12.04
CA PRO A 125 -3.45 12.81 10.87
C PRO A 125 -4.28 13.36 9.70
N TYR A 126 -3.96 14.58 9.24
CA TYR A 126 -4.76 15.28 8.24
C TYR A 126 -4.63 14.60 6.86
N LEU A 127 -5.78 14.33 6.25
CA LEU A 127 -5.88 13.70 4.93
C LEU A 127 -6.59 14.62 3.93
N TYR A 128 -6.03 14.67 2.74
CA TYR A 128 -6.67 15.19 1.53
C TYR A 128 -7.27 14.07 0.73
N SER A 129 -8.14 14.40 -0.23
CA SER A 129 -8.64 13.49 -1.25
C SER A 129 -8.27 14.00 -2.64
N CYS A 130 -7.88 13.09 -3.50
CA CYS A 130 -7.69 13.32 -4.92
C CYS A 130 -8.83 12.63 -5.66
N LYS A 131 -9.67 13.41 -6.34
CA LYS A 131 -10.73 12.93 -7.21
C LYS A 131 -10.26 13.04 -8.65
N ALA A 132 -10.15 11.89 -9.32
CA ALA A 132 -9.81 11.81 -10.74
C ALA A 132 -11.04 11.36 -11.53
N ARG A 133 -11.35 12.06 -12.62
CA ARG A 133 -12.44 11.71 -13.55
C ARG A 133 -11.89 11.49 -14.93
N LEU A 134 -12.35 10.44 -15.59
CA LEU A 134 -12.11 10.18 -17.00
C LEU A 134 -13.32 10.68 -17.79
N VAL A 135 -13.11 11.68 -18.64
CA VAL A 135 -14.16 12.39 -19.37
C VAL A 135 -14.05 12.09 -20.86
N VAL A 136 -15.12 11.54 -21.45
CA VAL A 136 -15.21 11.25 -22.87
C VAL A 136 -16.37 12.07 -23.47
N ASN A 137 -16.08 12.89 -24.45
CA ASN A 137 -17.09 13.75 -25.11
C ASN A 137 -17.94 14.58 -24.12
N GLY A 138 -17.31 15.05 -23.04
CA GLY A 138 -17.96 15.86 -22.01
C GLY A 138 -18.75 15.07 -20.94
N THR A 139 -18.76 13.75 -21.03
CA THR A 139 -19.41 12.86 -20.05
C THR A 139 -18.37 12.17 -19.17
N VAL A 140 -18.59 12.14 -17.88
CA VAL A 140 -17.75 11.35 -16.93
C VAL A 140 -18.09 9.88 -17.12
N GLU A 141 -17.15 9.08 -17.60
CA GLU A 141 -17.31 7.64 -17.77
C GLU A 141 -16.75 6.83 -16.59
N ASP A 142 -15.73 7.35 -15.92
CA ASP A 142 -15.19 6.72 -14.73
C ASP A 142 -14.68 7.78 -13.74
N GLU A 143 -14.78 7.46 -12.46
CA GLU A 143 -14.31 8.32 -11.36
C GLU A 143 -13.64 7.47 -10.28
N THR A 144 -12.49 7.92 -9.80
CA THR A 144 -11.84 7.34 -8.62
C THR A 144 -11.51 8.43 -7.61
N THR A 145 -11.64 8.11 -6.32
CA THR A 145 -11.26 9.00 -5.22
C THR A 145 -10.26 8.30 -4.32
N THR A 146 -9.08 8.90 -4.15
CA THR A 146 -7.98 8.35 -3.36
C THR A 146 -7.55 9.36 -2.30
N ARG A 147 -7.47 8.92 -1.05
CA ARG A 147 -6.94 9.75 0.04
C ARG A 147 -5.42 9.78 0.01
N PHE A 148 -4.86 10.88 0.47
CA PHE A 148 -3.41 11.05 0.64
C PHE A 148 -3.11 12.04 1.75
N GLY A 149 -1.89 12.00 2.28
CA GLY A 149 -1.41 12.96 3.27
C GLY A 149 -0.14 13.65 2.82
N VAL A 150 -0.04 14.93 3.10
CA VAL A 150 1.16 15.74 2.82
C VAL A 150 2.10 15.63 4.02
N ARG A 151 3.28 15.06 3.83
CA ARG A 151 4.29 14.93 4.88
C ARG A 151 5.69 14.86 4.32
N SER A 152 6.67 15.14 5.18
CA SER A 152 8.07 14.80 4.97
C SER A 152 8.59 14.01 6.17
N PHE A 153 9.54 13.10 5.94
CA PHE A 153 10.24 12.43 7.03
C PHE A 153 11.70 12.15 6.67
N LYS A 154 12.49 11.93 7.69
CA LYS A 154 13.88 11.48 7.56
C LYS A 154 14.31 10.65 8.76
N VAL A 155 15.31 9.82 8.55
CA VAL A 155 16.01 9.10 9.62
C VAL A 155 17.41 9.70 9.76
N ASP A 156 17.76 10.09 10.97
CA ASP A 156 19.11 10.52 11.34
C ASP A 156 19.74 9.41 12.19
N PRO A 157 20.93 8.88 11.81
CA PRO A 157 21.55 7.76 12.54
C PRO A 157 21.85 8.03 14.02
N LYS A 158 21.94 9.31 14.42
CA LYS A 158 22.24 9.72 15.81
C LYS A 158 21.04 10.28 16.56
N LYS A 159 20.02 10.78 15.83
CA LYS A 159 18.90 11.52 16.41
C LYS A 159 17.55 10.82 16.21
N GLY A 160 17.51 9.73 15.44
CA GLY A 160 16.32 8.94 15.19
C GLY A 160 15.41 9.49 14.08
N PHE A 161 14.14 9.20 14.18
CA PHE A 161 13.12 9.53 13.19
C PHE A 161 12.59 10.96 13.36
N PHE A 162 12.42 11.65 12.25
CA PHE A 162 11.83 12.99 12.18
C PHE A 162 10.64 12.97 11.24
N LEU A 163 9.54 13.55 11.68
CA LEU A 163 8.34 13.80 10.88
C LEU A 163 8.13 15.30 10.76
N ASN A 164 7.97 15.80 9.53
CA ASN A 164 7.78 17.21 9.22
C ASN A 164 8.83 18.13 9.89
N GLY A 165 10.09 17.69 9.86
CA GLY A 165 11.22 18.42 10.41
C GLY A 165 11.35 18.39 11.94
N LYS A 166 10.42 17.76 12.67
CA LYS A 166 10.45 17.62 14.13
C LYS A 166 10.82 16.21 14.55
N SER A 167 11.58 16.09 15.65
CA SER A 167 11.87 14.77 16.25
C SER A 167 10.55 14.07 16.61
N TYR A 168 10.43 12.82 16.16
CA TYR A 168 9.25 11.99 16.37
C TYR A 168 9.69 10.59 16.82
N PRO A 169 9.95 10.39 18.12
CA PRO A 169 10.33 9.08 18.64
C PRO A 169 9.26 8.04 18.33
N LEU A 170 9.70 6.90 17.78
CA LEU A 170 8.79 5.81 17.42
C LEU A 170 8.63 4.88 18.63
N HIS A 171 7.39 4.68 19.05
CA HIS A 171 6.97 3.72 20.07
C HIS A 171 5.94 2.80 19.45
N GLY A 172 6.28 1.53 19.26
CA GLY A 172 5.43 0.69 18.43
C GLY A 172 5.35 -0.76 18.81
N VAL A 173 4.53 -1.44 18.03
CA VAL A 173 4.28 -2.88 18.13
C VAL A 173 4.40 -3.52 16.76
N SER A 174 4.66 -4.84 16.74
CA SER A 174 4.44 -5.68 15.58
C SER A 174 3.03 -6.28 15.65
N ARG A 175 2.36 -6.36 14.51
CA ARG A 175 1.01 -6.94 14.43
C ARG A 175 0.94 -8.01 13.36
N HIS A 176 0.40 -9.17 13.71
CA HIS A 176 -0.16 -10.14 12.78
C HIS A 176 -1.66 -9.95 12.65
N GLN A 177 -2.24 -10.23 11.45
CA GLN A 177 -3.69 -10.10 11.26
C GLN A 177 -4.37 -11.47 11.33
N ASP A 178 -4.36 -12.05 12.52
CA ASP A 178 -5.08 -13.29 12.79
C ASP A 178 -5.78 -13.23 14.16
N ARG A 179 -6.76 -14.11 14.33
CA ARG A 179 -7.52 -14.21 15.58
C ARG A 179 -7.84 -15.67 15.87
N LYS A 180 -7.79 -16.04 17.16
CA LYS A 180 -8.13 -17.39 17.62
C LYS A 180 -9.52 -17.81 17.13
N GLY A 181 -9.57 -18.95 16.44
CA GLY A 181 -10.81 -19.53 15.91
C GLY A 181 -11.24 -19.01 14.52
N LEU A 182 -10.62 -17.93 14.04
CA LEU A 182 -10.95 -17.33 12.74
C LEU A 182 -9.76 -17.33 11.77
N GLY A 183 -8.52 -17.49 12.28
CA GLY A 183 -7.32 -17.31 11.46
C GLY A 183 -7.30 -15.89 10.87
N ASN A 184 -6.98 -15.78 9.59
CA ASN A 184 -6.92 -14.50 8.88
C ASN A 184 -8.29 -13.94 8.43
N ALA A 185 -9.39 -14.67 8.67
CA ALA A 185 -10.73 -14.23 8.29
C ALA A 185 -11.34 -13.25 9.31
N ILE A 186 -10.58 -12.21 9.65
CA ILE A 186 -10.99 -11.17 10.60
C ILE A 186 -11.81 -10.08 9.92
N THR A 187 -12.77 -9.50 10.67
CA THR A 187 -13.67 -8.46 10.18
C THR A 187 -13.11 -7.06 10.38
N ARG A 188 -13.77 -6.04 9.81
CA ARG A 188 -13.41 -4.63 10.02
C ARG A 188 -13.47 -4.24 11.49
N GLU A 189 -14.52 -4.68 12.21
CA GLU A 189 -14.69 -4.40 13.64
C GLU A 189 -13.52 -4.97 14.47
N MET A 190 -12.94 -6.11 14.05
CA MET A 190 -11.77 -6.68 14.69
C MET A 190 -10.48 -5.89 14.39
N HIS A 191 -10.37 -5.33 13.21
CA HIS A 191 -9.31 -4.37 12.90
C HIS A 191 -9.42 -3.10 13.76
N ASP A 192 -10.66 -2.58 13.94
CA ASP A 192 -10.93 -1.41 14.79
C ASP A 192 -10.58 -1.70 16.26
N GLU A 193 -10.91 -2.89 16.75
CA GLU A 193 -10.57 -3.34 18.11
C GLU A 193 -9.04 -3.41 18.30
N ASP A 194 -8.32 -4.03 17.36
CA ASP A 194 -6.86 -4.08 17.39
C ASP A 194 -6.26 -2.67 17.41
N MET A 195 -6.75 -1.77 16.56
CA MET A 195 -6.27 -0.40 16.53
C MET A 195 -6.57 0.34 17.84
N ALA A 196 -7.73 0.12 18.44
CA ALA A 196 -8.08 0.70 19.74
C ALA A 196 -7.09 0.27 20.84
N LEU A 197 -6.77 -1.03 20.91
CA LEU A 197 -5.79 -1.58 21.86
C LEU A 197 -4.38 -1.01 21.62
N ILE A 198 -3.96 -0.90 20.36
CA ILE A 198 -2.66 -0.32 19.99
C ILE A 198 -2.57 1.16 20.39
N LYS A 199 -3.65 1.91 20.25
CA LYS A 199 -3.73 3.31 20.71
C LYS A 199 -3.72 3.41 22.23
N GLU A 200 -4.40 2.53 22.94
CA GLU A 200 -4.50 2.51 24.40
C GLU A 200 -3.12 2.39 25.06
N ILE A 201 -2.21 1.59 24.51
CA ILE A 201 -0.84 1.49 25.02
C ILE A 201 0.08 2.64 24.62
N GLY A 202 -0.44 3.66 23.90
CA GLY A 202 0.30 4.85 23.49
C GLY A 202 1.25 4.63 22.31
N ALA A 203 1.03 3.59 21.49
CA ALA A 203 1.83 3.38 20.30
C ALA A 203 1.56 4.46 19.23
N ASN A 204 2.59 4.80 18.45
CA ASN A 204 2.53 5.72 17.33
C ASN A 204 3.12 5.12 16.04
N THR A 205 3.56 3.87 16.09
CA THR A 205 4.08 3.13 14.94
C THR A 205 3.70 1.66 15.02
N ILE A 206 3.53 1.02 13.87
CA ILE A 206 3.17 -0.39 13.75
C ILE A 206 4.03 -1.01 12.65
N ARG A 207 4.63 -2.15 12.95
CA ARG A 207 5.15 -3.05 11.94
C ARG A 207 4.05 -4.03 11.55
N LEU A 208 3.65 -4.04 10.28
CA LEU A 208 2.66 -4.97 9.75
C LEU A 208 3.37 -6.27 9.36
N ALA A 209 3.59 -7.11 10.37
CA ALA A 209 4.39 -8.33 10.27
C ALA A 209 3.55 -9.48 9.66
N HIS A 210 4.07 -10.29 8.81
CA HIS A 210 5.29 -10.23 8.00
C HIS A 210 4.87 -10.33 6.53
N TYR A 211 3.73 -9.73 6.17
CA TYR A 211 3.07 -9.81 4.86
C TYR A 211 2.17 -8.59 4.64
N GLN A 212 1.71 -8.40 3.43
CA GLN A 212 0.74 -7.35 3.13
C GLN A 212 -0.58 -7.59 3.91
N HIS A 213 -0.93 -6.64 4.76
CA HIS A 213 -2.16 -6.68 5.54
C HIS A 213 -3.38 -6.26 4.72
N ASP A 214 -4.57 -6.32 5.32
CA ASP A 214 -5.82 -5.85 4.73
C ASP A 214 -5.75 -4.34 4.42
N GLN A 215 -6.29 -3.93 3.27
CA GLN A 215 -6.29 -2.52 2.85
C GLN A 215 -6.99 -1.61 3.87
N TYR A 216 -8.06 -2.10 4.48
CA TYR A 216 -8.75 -1.37 5.53
C TYR A 216 -7.85 -1.01 6.72
N PHE A 217 -6.88 -1.87 7.07
CA PHE A 217 -5.98 -1.57 8.17
C PHE A 217 -4.95 -0.49 7.82
N TYR A 218 -4.51 -0.39 6.55
CA TYR A 218 -3.71 0.76 6.11
C TYR A 218 -4.51 2.05 6.14
N ASP A 219 -5.79 2.01 5.73
CA ASP A 219 -6.71 3.15 5.84
C ASP A 219 -6.85 3.63 7.30
N LEU A 220 -7.02 2.71 8.24
CA LEU A 220 -7.04 3.02 9.68
C LEU A 220 -5.72 3.65 10.15
N CYS A 221 -4.57 3.14 9.70
CA CYS A 221 -3.28 3.71 10.06
C CYS A 221 -3.14 5.15 9.56
N ASP A 222 -3.63 5.46 8.36
CA ASP A 222 -3.66 6.82 7.83
C ASP A 222 -4.53 7.75 8.69
N GLU A 223 -5.75 7.29 9.03
CA GLU A 223 -6.76 8.05 9.78
C GLU A 223 -6.35 8.34 11.22
N VAL A 224 -5.67 7.40 11.87
CA VAL A 224 -5.23 7.57 13.26
C VAL A 224 -3.80 8.09 13.39
N GLY A 225 -3.07 8.20 12.28
CA GLY A 225 -1.73 8.75 12.23
C GLY A 225 -0.61 7.79 12.65
N MET A 226 -0.81 6.48 12.53
CA MET A 226 0.23 5.49 12.83
C MET A 226 1.31 5.51 11.76
N VAL A 227 2.58 5.55 12.16
CA VAL A 227 3.71 5.34 11.25
C VAL A 227 3.86 3.84 10.97
N VAL A 228 3.96 3.46 9.71
CA VAL A 228 3.91 2.05 9.30
C VAL A 228 5.20 1.59 8.63
N TRP A 229 5.65 0.40 9.03
CA TRP A 229 6.57 -0.44 8.31
C TRP A 229 5.76 -1.58 7.66
N ALA A 230 5.68 -1.58 6.33
CA ALA A 230 5.01 -2.62 5.54
C ALA A 230 6.04 -3.52 4.88
N GLU A 231 5.78 -4.83 4.82
CA GLU A 231 6.76 -5.80 4.33
C GLU A 231 6.13 -6.93 3.52
N ILE A 232 6.95 -7.61 2.73
CA ILE A 232 6.60 -8.85 2.02
C ILE A 232 6.96 -10.07 2.87
N PRO A 233 6.31 -11.23 2.65
CA PRO A 233 6.55 -12.46 3.43
C PRO A 233 7.80 -13.23 2.98
N TYR A 234 8.86 -12.53 2.59
CA TYR A 234 10.18 -13.12 2.33
C TYR A 234 10.88 -13.41 3.65
N ILE A 235 10.64 -14.61 4.20
CA ILE A 235 10.94 -14.94 5.59
C ILE A 235 11.64 -16.28 5.75
N SER A 236 12.52 -16.37 6.75
CA SER A 236 13.19 -17.55 7.31
C SER A 236 14.13 -18.31 6.38
N GLU A 237 13.80 -18.53 5.13
CA GLU A 237 14.57 -19.32 4.16
C GLU A 237 14.51 -18.71 2.77
N HIS A 238 15.67 -18.47 2.17
CA HIS A 238 15.74 -18.12 0.76
C HIS A 238 15.54 -19.35 -0.11
N MET A 239 14.56 -19.28 -0.99
CA MET A 239 14.27 -20.29 -2.02
C MET A 239 14.66 -19.73 -3.40
N PRO A 240 15.68 -20.30 -4.08
CA PRO A 240 16.12 -19.77 -5.37
C PRO A 240 15.00 -19.68 -6.42
N ASN A 241 14.07 -20.65 -6.42
CA ASN A 241 12.93 -20.65 -7.32
C ASN A 241 11.83 -19.63 -6.94
N GLY A 242 11.89 -19.07 -5.74
CA GLY A 242 10.92 -18.11 -5.22
C GLY A 242 11.26 -16.62 -5.48
N ARG A 243 12.38 -16.32 -6.16
CA ARG A 243 12.81 -14.93 -6.41
C ARG A 243 11.76 -14.10 -7.17
N GLU A 244 11.21 -14.64 -8.24
CA GLU A 244 10.17 -13.98 -9.03
C GLU A 244 8.93 -13.63 -8.19
N ASN A 245 8.56 -14.52 -7.26
CA ASN A 245 7.44 -14.29 -6.36
C ASN A 245 7.74 -13.15 -5.39
N THR A 246 8.98 -13.03 -4.85
CA THR A 246 9.34 -11.90 -3.99
C THR A 246 9.26 -10.57 -4.73
N ILE A 247 9.67 -10.55 -6.00
CA ILE A 247 9.61 -9.35 -6.87
C ILE A 247 8.15 -8.98 -7.15
N SER A 248 7.31 -9.96 -7.51
CA SER A 248 5.88 -9.74 -7.75
C SER A 248 5.18 -9.20 -6.50
N GLN A 249 5.38 -9.83 -5.35
CA GLN A 249 4.79 -9.39 -4.09
C GLN A 249 5.26 -7.98 -3.68
N MET A 250 6.53 -7.63 -3.92
CA MET A 250 7.02 -6.28 -3.64
C MET A 250 6.38 -5.24 -4.56
N LYS A 251 6.22 -5.55 -5.85
CA LYS A 251 5.50 -4.66 -6.78
C LYS A 251 4.04 -4.47 -6.36
N GLU A 252 3.35 -5.54 -6.00
CA GLU A 252 1.98 -5.49 -5.49
C GLU A 252 1.89 -4.63 -4.23
N LEU A 253 2.76 -4.86 -3.25
CA LEU A 253 2.80 -4.10 -2.01
C LEU A 253 2.97 -2.60 -2.26
N ILE A 254 3.95 -2.21 -3.09
CA ILE A 254 4.23 -0.81 -3.37
C ILE A 254 3.10 -0.17 -4.17
N ILE A 255 2.64 -0.79 -5.26
CA ILE A 255 1.64 -0.21 -6.17
C ILE A 255 0.30 -0.03 -5.47
N GLN A 256 -0.14 -1.04 -4.72
CA GLN A 256 -1.42 -1.01 -4.02
C GLN A 256 -1.41 -0.03 -2.84
N ASN A 257 -0.25 0.23 -2.24
CA ASN A 257 -0.16 1.00 -0.99
C ASN A 257 0.62 2.32 -1.14
N TYR A 258 0.99 2.72 -2.34
CA TYR A 258 1.80 3.92 -2.58
C TYR A 258 1.20 5.19 -1.99
N ASN A 259 -0.14 5.33 -2.05
CA ASN A 259 -0.83 6.55 -1.65
C ASN A 259 -1.03 6.71 -0.14
N HIS A 260 -0.73 5.68 0.67
CA HIS A 260 -0.85 5.74 2.12
C HIS A 260 0.25 6.58 2.77
N PRO A 261 -0.05 7.72 3.40
CA PRO A 261 0.95 8.56 4.07
C PRO A 261 1.57 7.88 5.30
N CYS A 262 0.89 6.94 5.93
CA CYS A 262 1.36 6.23 7.10
C CYS A 262 2.63 5.42 6.83
N ILE A 263 2.81 4.87 5.63
CA ILE A 263 3.95 4.01 5.30
C ILE A 263 5.21 4.86 5.09
N VAL A 264 6.28 4.52 5.81
CA VAL A 264 7.58 5.21 5.72
C VAL A 264 8.71 4.30 5.25
N CYS A 265 8.53 2.98 5.31
CA CYS A 265 9.51 2.05 4.75
C CYS A 265 8.89 0.76 4.23
N TRP A 266 9.58 0.17 3.26
CA TRP A 266 9.29 -1.14 2.67
C TRP A 266 10.25 -2.17 3.27
N GLY A 267 9.70 -3.20 3.93
CA GLY A 267 10.46 -4.32 4.45
C GLY A 267 10.72 -5.36 3.37
N VAL A 268 11.99 -5.61 3.07
CA VAL A 268 12.38 -6.53 1.98
C VAL A 268 12.50 -7.98 2.43
N SER A 269 12.70 -8.24 3.73
CA SER A 269 12.71 -9.59 4.31
C SER A 269 12.63 -9.58 5.83
N ASN A 270 12.33 -10.76 6.41
CA ASN A 270 12.39 -11.01 7.84
C ASN A 270 13.17 -12.30 8.12
N GLU A 271 14.17 -12.24 9.02
CA GLU A 271 14.90 -13.41 9.52
C GLU A 271 15.36 -14.41 8.45
N ILE A 272 15.60 -13.94 7.25
CA ILE A 272 15.82 -14.77 6.06
C ILE A 272 17.09 -15.63 6.15
N THR A 273 17.97 -15.30 7.07
CA THR A 273 19.24 -16.03 7.25
C THR A 273 19.12 -17.29 8.11
N ILE A 274 18.00 -17.51 8.81
CA ILE A 274 17.82 -18.62 9.77
C ILE A 274 18.03 -19.98 9.10
N SER A 275 17.39 -20.20 7.93
CA SER A 275 17.45 -21.51 7.24
C SER A 275 18.08 -21.44 5.85
N THR A 276 18.57 -20.28 5.44
CA THR A 276 19.13 -20.07 4.09
C THR A 276 20.46 -20.75 3.90
N LYS A 277 20.56 -21.60 2.88
CA LYS A 277 21.78 -22.31 2.46
C LYS A 277 22.62 -21.47 1.51
N ASP A 278 22.03 -20.95 0.44
CA ASP A 278 22.71 -20.09 -0.54
C ASP A 278 22.60 -18.61 -0.14
N LYS A 279 23.58 -18.18 0.66
CA LYS A 279 23.66 -16.77 1.11
C LYS A 279 24.01 -15.81 -0.02
N LYS A 280 24.69 -16.26 -1.07
CA LYS A 280 25.05 -15.39 -2.19
C LYS A 280 23.80 -15.03 -2.99
N ASP A 281 23.02 -16.03 -3.38
CA ASP A 281 21.77 -15.82 -4.13
C ASP A 281 20.76 -15.02 -3.31
N MET A 282 20.68 -15.26 -2.00
CA MET A 282 19.89 -14.45 -1.08
C MET A 282 20.30 -12.97 -1.10
N LEU A 283 21.61 -12.67 -1.01
CA LEU A 283 22.10 -11.28 -1.04
C LEU A 283 21.85 -10.60 -2.39
N ASP A 284 21.96 -11.34 -3.49
CA ASP A 284 21.64 -10.83 -4.82
C ASP A 284 20.15 -10.53 -4.95
N ASN A 285 19.27 -11.37 -4.37
CA ASN A 285 17.83 -11.09 -4.30
C ASN A 285 17.51 -9.86 -3.43
N HIS A 286 18.17 -9.68 -2.28
CA HIS A 286 18.03 -8.48 -1.45
C HIS A 286 18.42 -7.20 -2.21
N ARG A 287 19.54 -7.24 -2.94
CA ARG A 287 19.96 -6.11 -3.77
C ARG A 287 18.91 -5.78 -4.82
N GLN A 288 18.40 -6.81 -5.50
CA GLN A 288 17.36 -6.64 -6.51
C GLN A 288 16.06 -6.05 -5.93
N LEU A 289 15.62 -6.53 -4.77
CA LEU A 289 14.44 -5.99 -4.08
C LEU A 289 14.65 -4.55 -3.61
N ASN A 290 15.81 -4.24 -3.04
CA ASN A 290 16.15 -2.87 -2.64
C ASN A 290 16.14 -1.91 -3.83
N ASP A 291 16.79 -2.28 -4.93
CA ASP A 291 16.87 -1.45 -6.13
C ASP A 291 15.47 -1.25 -6.74
N LEU A 292 14.65 -2.31 -6.78
CA LEU A 292 13.25 -2.26 -7.21
C LEU A 292 12.43 -1.29 -6.35
N CYS A 293 12.56 -1.34 -5.03
CA CYS A 293 11.85 -0.41 -4.15
C CYS A 293 12.20 1.04 -4.47
N HIS A 294 13.49 1.36 -4.63
CA HIS A 294 13.93 2.72 -4.91
C HIS A 294 13.66 3.18 -6.34
N GLU A 295 13.55 2.25 -7.30
CA GLU A 295 13.09 2.55 -8.66
C GLU A 295 11.61 2.94 -8.66
N MET A 296 10.77 2.17 -7.96
CA MET A 296 9.32 2.36 -7.93
C MET A 296 8.86 3.47 -6.99
N ASP A 297 9.58 3.68 -5.89
CA ASP A 297 9.26 4.66 -4.87
C ASP A 297 10.51 5.36 -4.31
N LYS A 298 10.74 6.59 -4.76
CA LYS A 298 11.85 7.43 -4.31
C LYS A 298 11.56 8.16 -2.98
N THR A 299 10.39 7.99 -2.41
CA THR A 299 9.93 8.73 -1.23
C THR A 299 10.07 7.96 0.08
N ARG A 300 10.27 6.65 0.02
CA ARG A 300 10.34 5.78 1.19
C ARG A 300 11.68 5.06 1.30
N LEU A 301 11.98 4.65 2.52
CA LEU A 301 13.16 3.87 2.84
C LEU A 301 12.89 2.37 2.66
N THR A 302 13.96 1.58 2.63
CA THR A 302 13.91 0.13 2.72
C THR A 302 14.54 -0.35 4.03
N THR A 303 14.08 -1.49 4.52
CA THR A 303 14.64 -2.13 5.71
C THR A 303 14.49 -3.64 5.64
N LEU A 304 15.16 -4.35 6.54
CA LEU A 304 15.01 -5.79 6.78
C LEU A 304 15.12 -6.06 8.28
N ALA A 305 14.61 -7.20 8.75
CA ALA A 305 14.76 -7.69 10.12
C ALA A 305 15.37 -9.10 10.13
#